data_42516ee940956e8ab7812da98d238d35
#
_entry.id   42516ee940956e8ab7812da98d238d35
#
_cell.length_a   1.000
_cell.length_b   1.000
_cell.length_c   1.000
_cell.angle_alpha   90.00
_cell.angle_beta   90.00
_cell.angle_gamma   90.00
#
_symmetry.space_group_name_H-M   'P 1'
#
loop_
_entity.id
_entity.type
_entity.pdbx_description
1 polymer ?
#
loop_
_entity_poly.entity_id
_entity_poly.type
_entity_poly.pdbx_seq_one_letter_code
_entity_poly.pdbx_strand_id
1 'polypeptide(L)'
;GLYGNSRICVLDAQNGALIKAVPLDSRVFAEGCAKMGNAIVQISWREETAFSWSLADLTPGPVCIYSGQGWGLTSDEKYFYMSDGSDTIFVRNPSFTLERKIPVTLAGKPVRNLNELELVRGTLYANVWFSDSILEINPGNGHVTRIIDCSELVKRENPQSSDFVLNGIAYNNKTGKFYLTGKKWKTIFIVDIAK
;
A
#
# COMPACT_ATOMS: atom_id res chain seq x y z
N GLY A 1 4.48 -9.44 -1.65
CA GLY A 1 5.54 -10.41 -1.36
C GLY A 1 5.17 -11.85 -1.58
N LEU A 2 6.13 -12.71 -1.39
CA LEU A 2 6.00 -14.18 -1.43
C LEU A 2 7.12 -14.76 -0.58
N TYR A 3 6.84 -15.70 0.33
CA TYR A 3 7.90 -16.41 1.02
C TYR A 3 8.89 -17.03 0.01
N GLY A 4 10.18 -16.84 0.26
CA GLY A 4 11.25 -17.28 -0.64
C GLY A 4 11.54 -16.37 -1.84
N ASN A 5 10.64 -15.42 -2.16
CA ASN A 5 10.75 -14.55 -3.34
C ASN A 5 10.38 -13.08 -3.08
N SER A 6 10.23 -12.69 -1.81
CA SER A 6 9.99 -11.29 -1.46
C SER A 6 11.16 -10.40 -1.86
N ARG A 7 10.85 -9.23 -2.39
CA ARG A 7 11.86 -8.27 -2.85
C ARG A 7 11.30 -6.86 -2.89
N ILE A 8 12.17 -5.86 -2.85
CA ILE A 8 11.85 -4.50 -3.29
C ILE A 8 12.36 -4.31 -4.71
N CYS A 9 11.59 -3.59 -5.53
CA CYS A 9 11.92 -3.40 -6.94
C CYS A 9 11.77 -1.94 -7.35
N VAL A 10 12.59 -1.53 -8.33
CA VAL A 10 12.38 -0.33 -9.14
C VAL A 10 11.92 -0.77 -10.52
N LEU A 11 10.80 -0.24 -10.96
CA LEU A 11 10.24 -0.47 -12.28
C LEU A 11 10.29 0.82 -13.10
N ASP A 12 10.45 0.68 -14.40
CA ASP A 12 10.24 1.77 -15.34
C ASP A 12 8.75 2.16 -15.35
N ALA A 13 8.45 3.42 -15.05
CA ALA A 13 7.06 3.89 -14.95
C ALA A 13 6.32 3.98 -16.31
N GLN A 14 7.01 3.88 -17.43
CA GLN A 14 6.41 3.96 -18.77
C GLN A 14 6.01 2.58 -19.31
N ASN A 15 6.82 1.56 -19.03
CA ASN A 15 6.64 0.24 -19.62
C ASN A 15 6.61 -0.93 -18.62
N GLY A 16 6.82 -0.64 -17.31
CA GLY A 16 6.83 -1.65 -16.25
C GLY A 16 8.09 -2.53 -16.21
N ALA A 17 9.11 -2.25 -17.03
CA ALA A 17 10.33 -3.04 -17.07
C ALA A 17 11.07 -2.98 -15.72
N LEU A 18 11.59 -4.13 -15.28
CA LEU A 18 12.39 -4.23 -14.07
C LEU A 18 13.75 -3.53 -14.28
N ILE A 19 14.00 -2.47 -13.52
CA ILE A 19 15.28 -1.74 -13.50
C ILE A 19 16.21 -2.33 -12.45
N LYS A 20 15.69 -2.56 -11.25
CA LYS A 20 16.46 -3.08 -10.11
C LYS A 20 15.57 -3.89 -9.18
N ALA A 21 16.14 -4.93 -8.57
CA ALA A 21 15.50 -5.69 -7.49
C ALA A 21 16.52 -6.01 -6.41
N VAL A 22 16.08 -5.92 -5.15
CA VAL A 22 16.84 -6.37 -3.98
C VAL A 22 15.99 -7.41 -3.25
N PRO A 23 16.45 -8.66 -3.15
CA PRO A 23 15.71 -9.71 -2.44
C PRO A 23 15.74 -9.47 -0.93
N LEU A 24 14.70 -9.92 -0.25
CA LEU A 24 14.64 -10.07 1.20
C LEU A 24 14.99 -11.51 1.60
N ASP A 25 15.20 -11.73 2.91
CA ASP A 25 15.35 -13.08 3.47
C ASP A 25 14.15 -13.95 3.07
N SER A 26 14.40 -15.22 2.78
CA SER A 26 13.38 -16.17 2.31
C SER A 26 12.24 -16.40 3.29
N ARG A 27 12.45 -16.12 4.57
CA ARG A 27 11.46 -16.20 5.65
C ARG A 27 10.56 -14.99 5.77
N VAL A 28 10.83 -13.92 5.01
CA VAL A 28 10.07 -12.68 5.06
C VAL A 28 9.02 -12.65 3.95
N PHE A 29 7.78 -12.38 4.32
CA PHE A 29 6.74 -12.00 3.38
C PHE A 29 6.61 -10.48 3.37
N ALA A 30 7.19 -9.83 2.35
CA ALA A 30 7.11 -8.38 2.21
C ALA A 30 5.70 -7.93 1.81
N GLU A 31 5.28 -6.81 2.34
CA GLU A 31 3.99 -6.18 2.08
C GLU A 31 4.18 -4.70 1.68
N GLY A 32 3.26 -3.83 2.04
CA GLY A 32 3.24 -2.43 1.64
C GLY A 32 4.55 -1.68 1.83
N CYS A 33 4.79 -0.68 1.02
CA CYS A 33 5.95 0.18 1.15
C CYS A 33 5.60 1.65 0.90
N ALA A 34 6.29 2.55 1.62
CA ALA A 34 6.10 3.99 1.51
C ALA A 34 7.42 4.75 1.52
N LYS A 35 7.47 5.86 0.79
CA LYS A 35 8.59 6.79 0.84
C LYS A 35 8.46 7.68 2.08
N MET A 36 9.58 7.93 2.78
CA MET A 36 9.68 8.98 3.79
C MET A 36 11.07 9.62 3.71
N GLY A 37 11.13 10.90 3.39
CA GLY A 37 12.39 11.60 3.15
C GLY A 37 13.21 10.93 2.03
N ASN A 38 14.44 10.53 2.34
CA ASN A 38 15.35 9.85 1.41
C ASN A 38 15.34 8.32 1.56
N ALA A 39 14.34 7.77 2.22
CA ALA A 39 14.18 6.34 2.43
C ALA A 39 12.84 5.82 1.89
N ILE A 40 12.82 4.53 1.57
CA ILE A 40 11.61 3.74 1.39
C ILE A 40 11.54 2.81 2.59
N VAL A 41 10.40 2.75 3.26
CA VAL A 41 10.11 1.77 4.31
C VAL A 41 9.18 0.72 3.75
N GLN A 42 9.51 -0.55 3.96
CA GLN A 42 8.76 -1.72 3.50
C GLN A 42 8.42 -2.59 4.71
N ILE A 43 7.15 -2.90 4.90
CA ILE A 43 6.69 -3.72 6.02
C ILE A 43 6.62 -5.20 5.63
N SER A 44 6.59 -6.07 6.62
CA SER A 44 6.36 -7.51 6.45
C SER A 44 4.95 -7.90 6.91
N TRP A 45 4.45 -9.06 6.45
CA TRP A 45 3.13 -9.54 6.84
C TRP A 45 3.06 -9.91 8.32
N ARG A 46 3.88 -10.86 8.78
CA ARG A 46 3.83 -11.45 10.13
C ARG A 46 5.14 -11.36 10.90
N GLU A 47 6.21 -10.94 10.25
CA GLU A 47 7.55 -10.87 10.83
C GLU A 47 7.73 -9.60 11.66
N GLU A 48 6.68 -8.78 11.81
CA GLU A 48 6.63 -7.59 12.68
C GLU A 48 7.80 -6.61 12.42
N THR A 49 8.26 -6.59 11.17
CA THR A 49 9.50 -5.90 10.78
C THR A 49 9.25 -4.87 9.68
N ALA A 50 9.75 -3.66 9.88
CA ALA A 50 9.80 -2.61 8.87
C ALA A 50 11.26 -2.42 8.43
N PHE A 51 11.53 -2.77 7.18
CA PHE A 51 12.83 -2.61 6.53
C PHE A 51 12.92 -1.22 5.92
N SER A 52 14.10 -0.59 5.97
CA SER A 52 14.32 0.64 5.25
C SER A 52 15.37 0.47 4.14
N TRP A 53 15.21 1.25 3.09
CA TRP A 53 16.01 1.23 1.89
C TRP A 53 16.34 2.66 1.47
N SER A 54 17.55 2.91 1.05
CA SER A 54 17.91 4.20 0.43
C SER A 54 17.07 4.42 -0.84
N LEU A 55 16.43 5.59 -0.96
CA LEU A 55 15.66 5.95 -2.15
C LEU A 55 16.54 6.04 -3.40
N ALA A 56 17.84 6.35 -3.25
CA ALA A 56 18.74 6.54 -4.37
C ALA A 56 19.14 5.22 -5.04
N ASP A 57 19.37 4.17 -4.24
CA ASP A 57 20.03 2.96 -4.74
C ASP A 57 19.55 1.66 -4.10
N LEU A 58 18.50 1.69 -3.27
CA LEU A 58 17.98 0.55 -2.51
C LEU A 58 19.02 -0.12 -1.60
N THR A 59 20.04 0.60 -1.15
CA THR A 59 20.94 0.10 -0.10
C THR A 59 20.13 -0.10 1.20
N PRO A 60 20.27 -1.24 1.90
CA PRO A 60 19.59 -1.48 3.17
C PRO A 60 19.99 -0.46 4.23
N GLY A 61 19.01 0.03 4.96
CA GLY A 61 19.17 0.94 6.09
C GLY A 61 18.71 0.29 7.42
N PRO A 62 18.45 1.10 8.45
CA PRO A 62 17.95 0.64 9.74
C PRO A 62 16.64 -0.13 9.62
N VAL A 63 16.44 -1.06 10.56
CA VAL A 63 15.22 -1.88 10.68
C VAL A 63 14.48 -1.46 11.93
N CYS A 64 13.17 -1.33 11.83
CA CYS A 64 12.29 -1.10 12.98
C CYS A 64 11.41 -2.32 13.23
N ILE A 65 11.01 -2.52 14.49
CA ILE A 65 10.08 -3.59 14.89
C ILE A 65 8.76 -2.97 15.29
N TYR A 66 7.67 -3.66 14.96
CA TYR A 66 6.32 -3.29 15.37
C TYR A 66 5.54 -4.55 15.79
N SER A 67 4.40 -4.41 16.41
CA SER A 67 3.52 -5.54 16.75
C SER A 67 2.37 -5.67 15.79
N GLY A 68 2.01 -6.91 15.47
CA GLY A 68 0.88 -7.28 14.63
C GLY A 68 1.25 -7.48 13.16
N GLN A 69 0.23 -7.67 12.33
CA GLN A 69 0.43 -7.84 10.90
C GLN A 69 0.63 -6.49 10.20
N GLY A 70 1.36 -6.49 9.09
CA GLY A 70 1.45 -5.35 8.20
C GLY A 70 0.90 -5.74 6.82
N TRP A 71 -0.01 -4.90 6.26
CA TRP A 71 -0.60 -5.12 4.94
C TRP A 71 -0.25 -3.98 3.99
N GLY A 72 -0.89 -2.83 4.09
CA GLY A 72 -0.59 -1.65 3.30
C GLY A 72 0.16 -0.58 4.09
N LEU A 73 0.91 0.26 3.40
CA LEU A 73 1.68 1.34 3.99
C LEU A 73 1.74 2.56 3.06
N THR A 74 1.41 3.73 3.60
CA THR A 74 1.67 5.02 2.96
C THR A 74 2.21 6.03 3.96
N SER A 75 2.58 7.24 3.53
CA SER A 75 3.09 8.29 4.42
C SER A 75 2.70 9.69 3.98
N ASP A 76 2.72 10.64 4.93
CA ASP A 76 2.61 12.09 4.70
C ASP A 76 3.93 12.83 4.92
N GLU A 77 5.06 12.14 4.85
CA GLU A 77 6.42 12.61 5.17
C GLU A 77 6.65 12.92 6.67
N LYS A 78 5.62 12.85 7.51
CA LYS A 78 5.69 13.02 8.97
C LYS A 78 5.31 11.74 9.70
N TYR A 79 4.30 11.04 9.21
CA TYR A 79 3.78 9.79 9.77
C TYR A 79 3.60 8.74 8.69
N PHE A 80 3.73 7.50 9.09
CA PHE A 80 3.26 6.35 8.33
C PHE A 80 1.82 6.03 8.69
N TYR A 81 1.05 5.60 7.70
CA TYR A 81 -0.30 5.06 7.83
C TYR A 81 -0.25 3.61 7.39
N MET A 82 -0.56 2.69 8.28
CA MET A 82 -0.43 1.24 8.09
C MET A 82 -1.77 0.56 8.31
N SER A 83 -2.12 -0.38 7.45
CA SER A 83 -3.24 -1.31 7.61
C SER A 83 -2.74 -2.69 8.06
N ASP A 84 -3.65 -3.51 8.60
CA ASP A 84 -3.40 -4.90 9.02
C ASP A 84 -4.56 -5.85 8.68
N GLY A 85 -5.48 -5.41 7.83
CA GLY A 85 -6.70 -6.14 7.47
C GLY A 85 -7.86 -5.94 8.45
N SER A 86 -7.66 -5.24 9.56
CA SER A 86 -8.76 -4.80 10.43
C SER A 86 -9.52 -3.61 9.84
N ASP A 87 -10.39 -3.01 10.64
CA ASP A 87 -11.07 -1.75 10.35
C ASP A 87 -10.28 -0.52 10.83
N THR A 88 -9.00 -0.68 11.13
CA THR A 88 -8.19 0.35 11.77
C THR A 88 -6.95 0.67 10.95
N ILE A 89 -6.67 1.97 10.77
CA ILE A 89 -5.40 2.46 10.26
C ILE A 89 -4.53 2.86 11.45
N PHE A 90 -3.30 2.35 11.49
CA PHE A 90 -2.30 2.61 12.52
C PHE A 90 -1.39 3.74 12.05
N VAL A 91 -1.39 4.86 12.77
CA VAL A 91 -0.49 5.99 12.49
C VAL A 91 0.78 5.82 13.31
N ARG A 92 1.93 5.79 12.64
CA ARG A 92 3.24 5.56 13.25
C ARG A 92 4.20 6.70 12.92
N ASN A 93 5.07 7.02 13.86
CA ASN A 93 6.13 8.01 13.64
C ASN A 93 7.30 7.43 12.80
N PRO A 94 8.32 8.22 12.42
CA PRO A 94 9.46 7.73 11.63
C PRO A 94 10.26 6.60 12.27
N SER A 95 10.24 6.47 13.61
CA SER A 95 10.80 5.33 14.35
C SER A 95 9.86 4.13 14.42
N PHE A 96 8.77 4.17 13.69
CA PHE A 96 7.71 3.15 13.60
C PHE A 96 6.92 2.91 14.90
N THR A 97 7.06 3.79 15.89
CA THR A 97 6.26 3.76 17.13
C THR A 97 4.82 4.18 16.82
N LEU A 98 3.85 3.46 17.42
CA LEU A 98 2.43 3.78 17.28
C LEU A 98 2.10 5.10 17.99
N GLU A 99 1.51 6.05 17.27
CA GLU A 99 1.07 7.35 17.76
C GLU A 99 -0.44 7.38 18.01
N ARG A 100 -1.22 6.87 17.05
CA ARG A 100 -2.69 6.82 17.15
C ARG A 100 -3.28 5.77 16.23
N LYS A 101 -4.55 5.45 16.47
CA LYS A 101 -5.38 4.57 15.65
C LYS A 101 -6.52 5.35 15.04
N ILE A 102 -6.89 5.04 13.81
CA ILE A 102 -8.01 5.65 13.09
C ILE A 102 -8.98 4.51 12.73
N PRO A 103 -10.09 4.35 13.49
CA PRO A 103 -11.15 3.43 13.08
C PRO A 103 -11.80 3.91 11.79
N VAL A 104 -11.93 3.03 10.79
CA VAL A 104 -12.52 3.36 9.49
C VAL A 104 -13.96 2.90 9.44
N THR A 105 -14.85 3.82 9.05
CA THR A 105 -16.29 3.56 8.98
C THR A 105 -16.91 4.06 7.68
N LEU A 106 -17.89 3.31 7.20
CA LEU A 106 -18.78 3.70 6.11
C LEU A 106 -20.23 3.73 6.65
N ALA A 107 -20.85 4.90 6.59
CA ALA A 107 -22.20 5.10 7.15
C ALA A 107 -22.33 4.60 8.60
N GLY A 108 -21.31 4.85 9.43
CA GLY A 108 -21.26 4.45 10.84
C GLY A 108 -20.94 2.97 11.11
N LYS A 109 -20.73 2.15 10.07
CA LYS A 109 -20.33 0.74 10.22
C LYS A 109 -18.85 0.55 9.98
N PRO A 110 -18.14 -0.29 10.78
CA PRO A 110 -16.73 -0.60 10.57
C PRO A 110 -16.46 -1.20 9.18
N VAL A 111 -15.38 -0.78 8.53
CA VAL A 111 -14.91 -1.32 7.25
C VAL A 111 -13.67 -2.16 7.48
N ARG A 112 -13.79 -3.47 7.34
CA ARG A 112 -12.68 -4.42 7.51
C ARG A 112 -11.99 -4.73 6.19
N ASN A 113 -10.90 -5.50 6.29
CA ASN A 113 -10.07 -5.93 5.16
C ASN A 113 -9.36 -4.76 4.46
N LEU A 114 -9.09 -3.68 5.18
CA LEU A 114 -8.27 -2.58 4.66
C LEU A 114 -6.89 -3.13 4.32
N ASN A 115 -6.45 -2.89 3.09
CA ASN A 115 -5.20 -3.44 2.56
C ASN A 115 -4.29 -2.32 2.05
N GLU A 116 -3.90 -2.33 0.78
CA GLU A 116 -2.96 -1.35 0.24
C GLU A 116 -3.48 0.08 0.38
N LEU A 117 -2.58 1.01 0.65
CA LEU A 117 -2.88 2.38 1.03
C LEU A 117 -2.08 3.38 0.18
N GLU A 118 -2.70 4.52 -0.13
CA GLU A 118 -2.01 5.67 -0.71
C GLU A 118 -2.59 6.98 -0.17
N LEU A 119 -1.73 7.88 0.29
CA LEU A 119 -2.15 9.19 0.77
C LEU A 119 -1.90 10.26 -0.31
N VAL A 120 -2.98 10.84 -0.82
CA VAL A 120 -2.92 11.83 -1.89
C VAL A 120 -3.60 13.11 -1.45
N ARG A 121 -2.84 14.19 -1.33
CA ARG A 121 -3.36 15.53 -1.02
C ARG A 121 -4.30 15.55 0.19
N GLY A 122 -3.96 14.81 1.24
CA GLY A 122 -4.72 14.75 2.49
C GLY A 122 -5.92 13.80 2.49
N THR A 123 -6.14 13.03 1.42
CA THR A 123 -7.11 11.95 1.33
C THR A 123 -6.41 10.62 1.34
N LEU A 124 -6.82 9.70 2.19
CA LEU A 124 -6.30 8.33 2.24
C LEU A 124 -7.13 7.44 1.31
N TYR A 125 -6.48 6.80 0.35
CA TYR A 125 -7.05 5.79 -0.54
C TYR A 125 -6.71 4.41 0.01
N ALA A 126 -7.68 3.50 0.01
CA ALA A 126 -7.47 2.15 0.51
C ALA A 126 -8.13 1.11 -0.39
N ASN A 127 -7.38 0.04 -0.74
CA ASN A 127 -8.01 -1.18 -1.22
C ASN A 127 -8.71 -1.90 -0.06
N VAL A 128 -9.82 -2.55 -0.37
CA VAL A 128 -10.48 -3.51 0.51
C VAL A 128 -10.27 -4.91 -0.07
N TRP A 129 -9.63 -5.81 0.67
CA TRP A 129 -9.32 -7.15 0.17
C TRP A 129 -10.58 -7.92 -0.20
N PHE A 130 -10.57 -8.55 -1.37
CA PHE A 130 -11.70 -9.18 -2.06
C PHE A 130 -12.79 -8.20 -2.52
N SER A 131 -12.47 -6.92 -2.70
CA SER A 131 -13.37 -5.94 -3.30
C SER A 131 -12.73 -5.33 -4.54
N ASP A 132 -13.56 -5.05 -5.54
CA ASP A 132 -13.15 -4.33 -6.75
C ASP A 132 -13.26 -2.81 -6.56
N SER A 133 -13.28 -2.34 -5.30
CA SER A 133 -13.44 -0.93 -4.97
C SER A 133 -12.23 -0.38 -4.21
N ILE A 134 -11.98 0.90 -4.42
CA ILE A 134 -11.05 1.70 -3.62
C ILE A 134 -11.88 2.70 -2.80
N LEU A 135 -11.54 2.84 -1.53
CA LEU A 135 -12.19 3.80 -0.64
C LEU A 135 -11.38 5.09 -0.55
N GLU A 136 -12.06 6.24 -0.58
CA GLU A 136 -11.51 7.50 -0.09
C GLU A 136 -11.90 7.67 1.38
N ILE A 137 -10.90 7.90 2.22
CA ILE A 137 -11.04 7.98 3.66
C ILE A 137 -10.48 9.32 4.14
N ASN A 138 -11.22 10.00 5.00
CA ASN A 138 -10.70 11.16 5.70
C ASN A 138 -9.76 10.69 6.83
N PRO A 139 -8.43 10.97 6.78
CA PRO A 139 -7.47 10.48 7.76
C PRO A 139 -7.60 11.17 9.13
N GLY A 140 -8.37 12.25 9.23
CA GLY A 140 -8.64 12.93 10.50
C GLY A 140 -9.64 12.18 11.39
N ASN A 141 -10.64 11.51 10.78
CA ASN A 141 -11.74 10.86 11.51
C ASN A 141 -12.07 9.43 11.06
N GLY A 142 -11.43 8.93 10.02
CA GLY A 142 -11.65 7.56 9.51
C GLY A 142 -12.95 7.37 8.70
N HIS A 143 -13.70 8.42 8.43
CA HIS A 143 -14.93 8.29 7.64
C HIS A 143 -14.62 8.06 6.16
N VAL A 144 -15.23 7.06 5.56
CA VAL A 144 -15.24 6.86 4.11
C VAL A 144 -16.09 7.95 3.48
N THR A 145 -15.50 8.74 2.59
CA THR A 145 -16.16 9.86 1.90
C THR A 145 -16.62 9.49 0.51
N ARG A 146 -15.99 8.49 -0.12
CA ARG A 146 -16.36 8.01 -1.46
C ARG A 146 -15.91 6.55 -1.66
N ILE A 147 -16.66 5.83 -2.50
CA ILE A 147 -16.30 4.51 -3.01
C ILE A 147 -16.05 4.66 -4.50
N ILE A 148 -14.90 4.17 -4.96
CA ILE A 148 -14.49 4.18 -6.36
C ILE A 148 -14.61 2.76 -6.88
N ASP A 149 -15.51 2.54 -7.83
CA ASP A 149 -15.69 1.26 -8.50
C ASP A 149 -14.58 1.05 -9.55
N CYS A 150 -13.79 -0.01 -9.37
CA CYS A 150 -12.72 -0.42 -10.27
C CYS A 150 -13.05 -1.74 -11.01
N SER A 151 -14.30 -2.19 -10.99
CA SER A 151 -14.74 -3.46 -11.60
C SER A 151 -14.38 -3.58 -13.09
N GLU A 152 -14.39 -2.46 -13.82
CA GLU A 152 -13.97 -2.44 -15.23
C GLU A 152 -12.48 -2.71 -15.42
N LEU A 153 -11.62 -2.29 -14.48
CA LEU A 153 -10.20 -2.61 -14.51
C LEU A 153 -9.97 -4.10 -14.23
N VAL A 154 -10.71 -4.66 -13.26
CA VAL A 154 -10.67 -6.09 -12.94
C VAL A 154 -11.12 -6.93 -14.14
N LYS A 155 -12.20 -6.57 -14.82
CA LYS A 155 -12.67 -7.23 -16.05
C LYS A 155 -11.61 -7.17 -17.16
N ARG A 156 -10.97 -6.02 -17.34
CA ARG A 156 -9.91 -5.85 -18.36
C ARG A 156 -8.66 -6.66 -18.05
N GLU A 157 -8.27 -6.78 -16.80
CA GLU A 157 -7.16 -7.64 -16.37
C GLU A 157 -7.49 -9.11 -16.59
N ASN A 158 -8.75 -9.51 -16.38
CA ASN A 158 -9.23 -10.88 -16.48
C ASN A 158 -8.36 -11.86 -15.65
N PRO A 159 -8.31 -11.71 -14.33
CA PRO A 159 -7.40 -12.46 -13.47
C PRO A 159 -7.69 -13.97 -13.51
N GLN A 160 -6.64 -14.77 -13.49
CA GLN A 160 -6.71 -16.23 -13.64
C GLN A 160 -7.21 -16.96 -12.38
N SER A 161 -7.38 -16.26 -11.28
CA SER A 161 -7.83 -16.81 -9.99
C SER A 161 -8.58 -15.75 -9.20
N SER A 162 -9.56 -16.16 -8.40
CA SER A 162 -10.27 -15.29 -7.46
C SER A 162 -9.36 -14.65 -6.40
N ASP A 163 -8.17 -15.24 -6.15
CA ASP A 163 -7.18 -14.69 -5.22
C ASP A 163 -6.34 -13.56 -5.84
N PHE A 164 -6.45 -13.36 -7.17
CA PHE A 164 -5.71 -12.31 -7.88
C PHE A 164 -6.51 -11.02 -7.90
N VAL A 165 -6.76 -10.50 -6.70
CA VAL A 165 -7.63 -9.36 -6.44
C VAL A 165 -6.95 -8.03 -6.73
N LEU A 166 -7.74 -7.00 -6.96
CA LEU A 166 -7.28 -5.60 -6.97
C LEU A 166 -6.61 -5.28 -5.64
N ASN A 167 -5.32 -4.94 -5.67
CA ASN A 167 -4.55 -4.57 -4.48
C ASN A 167 -3.22 -3.93 -4.88
N GLY A 168 -3.20 -2.64 -4.98
CA GLY A 168 -2.03 -1.84 -5.31
C GLY A 168 -2.45 -0.47 -5.78
N ILE A 169 -2.05 0.58 -5.05
CA ILE A 169 -2.32 1.98 -5.35
C ILE A 169 -1.01 2.74 -5.25
N ALA A 170 -0.69 3.53 -6.27
CA ALA A 170 0.37 4.51 -6.19
C ALA A 170 -0.06 5.78 -6.91
N TYR A 171 0.45 6.93 -6.48
CA TYR A 171 0.13 8.22 -7.08
C TYR A 171 1.39 8.96 -7.52
N ASN A 172 1.39 9.43 -8.74
CA ASN A 172 2.47 10.25 -9.26
C ASN A 172 2.11 11.74 -9.16
N ASN A 173 2.71 12.42 -8.21
CA ASN A 173 2.48 13.85 -7.97
C ASN A 173 2.84 14.76 -9.16
N LYS A 174 3.76 14.33 -10.05
CA LYS A 174 4.17 15.11 -11.23
C LYS A 174 3.13 15.05 -12.34
N THR A 175 2.53 13.89 -12.56
CA THR A 175 1.56 13.67 -13.64
C THR A 175 0.11 13.78 -13.17
N GLY A 176 -0.15 13.69 -11.87
CA GLY A 176 -1.49 13.65 -11.30
C GLY A 176 -2.22 12.34 -11.54
N LYS A 177 -1.50 11.27 -11.94
CA LYS A 177 -2.09 9.98 -12.29
C LYS A 177 -1.96 8.97 -11.15
N PHE A 178 -2.97 8.11 -11.03
CA PHE A 178 -2.92 6.90 -10.21
C PHE A 178 -2.42 5.71 -11.03
N TYR A 179 -1.66 4.85 -10.36
CA TYR A 179 -1.20 3.56 -10.86
C TYR A 179 -1.90 2.49 -10.02
N LEU A 180 -2.76 1.71 -10.66
CA LEU A 180 -3.56 0.67 -10.00
C LEU A 180 -3.17 -0.70 -10.54
N THR A 181 -3.04 -1.68 -9.66
CA THR A 181 -2.73 -3.05 -10.02
C THR A 181 -3.38 -4.04 -9.05
N GLY A 182 -3.06 -5.30 -9.15
CA GLY A 182 -3.56 -6.35 -8.26
C GLY A 182 -2.54 -7.46 -8.02
N LYS A 183 -2.89 -8.36 -7.10
CA LYS A 183 -2.07 -9.52 -6.77
C LYS A 183 -1.88 -10.39 -8.02
N LYS A 184 -0.61 -10.57 -8.44
CA LYS A 184 -0.21 -11.32 -9.64
C LYS A 184 -0.84 -10.83 -10.94
N TRP A 185 -1.31 -9.60 -11.00
CA TRP A 185 -1.76 -9.00 -12.25
C TRP A 185 -0.60 -8.78 -13.21
N LYS A 186 -0.91 -8.83 -14.50
CA LYS A 186 0.04 -8.57 -15.58
C LYS A 186 0.12 -7.10 -15.95
N THR A 187 -0.89 -6.31 -15.52
CA THR A 187 -1.08 -4.91 -15.92
C THR A 187 -0.98 -3.98 -14.71
N ILE A 188 -0.32 -2.85 -14.91
CA ILE A 188 -0.46 -1.65 -14.06
C ILE A 188 -1.27 -0.66 -14.88
N PHE A 189 -2.47 -0.32 -14.42
CA PHE A 189 -3.35 0.64 -15.07
C PHE A 189 -2.98 2.06 -14.63
N ILE A 190 -2.80 2.97 -15.59
CA ILE A 190 -2.58 4.40 -15.32
C ILE A 190 -3.90 5.11 -15.58
N VAL A 191 -4.47 5.69 -14.52
CA VAL A 191 -5.83 6.24 -14.54
C VAL A 191 -5.92 7.63 -13.92
N ASP A 192 -6.97 8.35 -14.28
CA ASP A 192 -7.46 9.50 -13.54
C ASP A 192 -8.60 9.05 -12.66
N ILE A 193 -8.55 9.40 -11.38
CA ILE A 193 -9.72 9.31 -10.51
C ILE A 193 -10.41 10.66 -10.55
N ALA A 194 -11.51 10.74 -11.29
CA ALA A 194 -12.31 11.96 -11.38
C ALA A 194 -12.78 12.38 -9.97
N LYS A 195 -12.81 13.69 -9.72
CA LYS A 195 -13.34 14.25 -8.47
C LYS A 195 -14.85 14.22 -8.45
#